data_de95b7008c384e19cd383d9f4c208db0
#
_entry.id   de95b7008c384e19cd383d9f4c208db0
#
_cell.length_a   1.000
_cell.length_b   1.000
_cell.length_c   1.000
_cell.angle_alpha   90.00
_cell.angle_beta   90.00
_cell.angle_gamma   90.00
#
_symmetry.space_group_name_H-M   'P 1'
#
loop_
_entity.id
_entity.type
_entity.pdbx_description
1 polymer ?
#
loop_
_entity_poly.entity_id
_entity_poly.type
_entity_poly.pdbx_seq_one_letter_code
_entity_poly.pdbx_strand_id
1 'polypeptide(L)'
;NAADFTIMEEATEFVQRVKNGGTLPLITSCSPGWVKFCETYYPDMIPNLSSCKSPQQMFGALTKTYYAEKMGLDPHDIVCVSVMPCTAKKFEIGRDDMSAAGDNIPDVDISITTRELGRMIERAGIKFTELPDEDFDPALGESTGAATIFGATGGVMEAALRTAVELVTGETLEKVEFHDVRGTDGIKEASYDVGGLHLNVCVASGLTNCDAVLKAVQSGEKHYDFIEFMACPGGCVNGGGQPTQPASVRNFTDLKALRAAALYGEDDAKAIRKSHENPLLKKVYAEYLGEPGGHKAHHILHTSYVAREKLY
;
A
#
# COMPACT_ATOMS: atom_id res chain seq x y z
N ASN A 1 -8.85 5.16 -6.49
CA ASN A 1 -7.91 4.85 -5.42
C ASN A 1 -6.79 3.93 -5.91
N ALA A 2 -5.55 4.38 -5.80
CA ALA A 2 -4.41 3.70 -6.38
C ALA A 2 -3.99 2.43 -5.61
N ALA A 3 -4.52 2.16 -4.42
CA ALA A 3 -4.26 0.92 -3.72
C ALA A 3 -4.75 -0.32 -4.50
N ASP A 4 -5.83 -0.17 -5.27
CA ASP A 4 -6.30 -1.25 -6.15
C ASP A 4 -5.28 -1.55 -7.28
N PHE A 5 -4.62 -0.52 -7.82
CA PHE A 5 -3.53 -0.69 -8.78
C PHE A 5 -2.33 -1.37 -8.14
N THR A 6 -1.98 -0.98 -6.91
CA THR A 6 -0.89 -1.63 -6.17
C THR A 6 -1.16 -3.12 -5.98
N ILE A 7 -2.38 -3.50 -5.56
CA ILE A 7 -2.73 -4.92 -5.41
C ILE A 7 -2.69 -5.66 -6.74
N MET A 8 -3.17 -5.03 -7.82
CA MET A 8 -3.15 -5.68 -9.13
C MET A 8 -1.74 -5.99 -9.61
N GLU A 9 -0.82 -5.01 -9.46
CA GLU A 9 0.59 -5.20 -9.82
C GLU A 9 1.29 -6.19 -8.87
N GLU A 10 1.11 -6.06 -7.55
CA GLU A 10 1.75 -6.95 -6.58
C GLU A 10 1.26 -8.39 -6.64
N ALA A 11 -0.05 -8.61 -6.79
CA ALA A 11 -0.59 -9.96 -6.97
C ALA A 11 -0.07 -10.58 -8.27
N THR A 12 0.03 -9.79 -9.34
CA THR A 12 0.61 -10.23 -10.62
C THR A 12 2.08 -10.57 -10.46
N GLU A 13 2.87 -9.71 -9.82
CA GLU A 13 4.29 -9.94 -9.54
C GLU A 13 4.47 -11.21 -8.69
N PHE A 14 3.68 -11.39 -7.64
CA PHE A 14 3.73 -12.57 -6.79
C PHE A 14 3.45 -13.85 -7.57
N VAL A 15 2.35 -13.88 -8.34
CA VAL A 15 1.98 -15.04 -9.17
C VAL A 15 3.07 -15.35 -10.20
N GLN A 16 3.67 -14.33 -10.82
CA GLN A 16 4.79 -14.51 -11.76
C GLN A 16 6.02 -15.09 -11.07
N ARG A 17 6.40 -14.60 -9.88
CA ARG A 17 7.54 -15.13 -9.11
C ARG A 17 7.32 -16.60 -8.75
N VAL A 18 6.14 -16.96 -8.27
CA VAL A 18 5.80 -18.35 -7.93
C VAL A 18 5.85 -19.25 -9.16
N LYS A 19 5.24 -18.85 -10.29
CA LYS A 19 5.18 -19.66 -11.52
C LYS A 19 6.52 -19.82 -12.22
N ASN A 20 7.36 -18.79 -12.18
CA ASN A 20 8.60 -18.73 -12.97
C ASN A 20 9.85 -19.00 -12.13
N GLY A 21 9.72 -19.39 -10.86
CA GLY A 21 10.86 -19.64 -9.96
C GLY A 21 11.64 -18.35 -9.60
N GLY A 22 10.93 -17.23 -9.45
CA GLY A 22 11.51 -15.96 -9.02
C GLY A 22 11.89 -15.94 -7.55
N THR A 23 12.51 -14.82 -7.11
CA THR A 23 12.96 -14.66 -5.72
C THR A 23 11.79 -14.62 -4.75
N LEU A 24 11.78 -15.54 -3.79
CA LEU A 24 10.83 -15.61 -2.67
C LEU A 24 11.60 -15.58 -1.33
N PRO A 25 10.95 -15.16 -0.22
CA PRO A 25 9.62 -14.58 -0.18
C PRO A 25 9.53 -13.26 -0.96
N LEU A 26 8.36 -12.99 -1.56
CA LEU A 26 8.05 -11.63 -1.97
C LEU A 26 7.71 -10.82 -0.72
N ILE A 27 8.37 -9.68 -0.54
CA ILE A 27 8.12 -8.77 0.59
C ILE A 27 7.40 -7.53 0.07
N THR A 28 6.13 -7.35 0.48
CA THR A 28 5.37 -6.13 0.20
C THR A 28 5.47 -5.13 1.34
N SER A 29 5.64 -3.87 1.01
CA SER A 29 5.52 -2.77 1.94
C SER A 29 5.36 -1.43 1.24
N CYS A 30 4.31 -0.69 1.58
CA CYS A 30 4.16 0.71 1.20
C CYS A 30 4.78 1.68 2.22
N SER A 31 5.56 1.17 3.19
CA SER A 31 6.14 1.97 4.29
C SER A 31 7.55 2.44 3.95
N PRO A 32 7.79 3.76 3.72
CA PRO A 32 9.13 4.26 3.42
C PRO A 32 10.12 4.06 4.57
N GLY A 33 9.64 3.97 5.80
CA GLY A 33 10.47 3.67 6.96
C GLY A 33 11.01 2.24 6.92
N TRP A 34 10.20 1.28 6.51
CA TRP A 34 10.64 -0.10 6.28
C TRP A 34 11.60 -0.18 5.08
N VAL A 35 11.25 0.43 3.95
CA VAL A 35 12.09 0.41 2.74
C VAL A 35 13.49 0.93 3.06
N LYS A 36 13.60 2.11 3.72
CA LYS A 36 14.89 2.67 4.12
C LYS A 36 15.63 1.78 5.11
N PHE A 37 14.92 1.12 6.04
CA PHE A 37 15.53 0.16 6.96
C PHE A 37 16.11 -1.03 6.21
N CYS A 38 15.39 -1.61 5.26
CA CYS A 38 15.86 -2.70 4.42
C CYS A 38 17.08 -2.28 3.60
N GLU A 39 17.02 -1.17 2.88
CA GLU A 39 18.13 -0.62 2.08
C GLU A 39 19.40 -0.41 2.90
N THR A 40 19.27 -0.08 4.20
CA THR A 40 20.41 0.25 5.08
C THR A 40 20.97 -0.97 5.83
N TYR A 41 20.10 -1.84 6.33
CA TYR A 41 20.49 -2.91 7.25
C TYR A 41 20.38 -4.30 6.64
N TYR A 42 19.59 -4.46 5.57
CA TYR A 42 19.32 -5.72 4.89
C TYR A 42 19.42 -5.60 3.37
N PRO A 43 20.52 -5.02 2.81
CA PRO A 43 20.65 -4.82 1.37
C PRO A 43 20.54 -6.13 0.57
N ASP A 44 20.95 -7.26 1.14
CA ASP A 44 20.82 -8.58 0.51
C ASP A 44 19.37 -9.04 0.33
N MET A 45 18.41 -8.40 1.03
CA MET A 45 16.98 -8.67 0.89
C MET A 45 16.29 -7.76 -0.13
N ILE A 46 16.99 -6.82 -0.74
CA ILE A 46 16.43 -5.95 -1.80
C ILE A 46 15.80 -6.75 -2.95
N PRO A 47 16.38 -7.86 -3.44
CA PRO A 47 15.73 -8.66 -4.50
C PRO A 47 14.39 -9.28 -4.09
N ASN A 48 14.14 -9.39 -2.79
CA ASN A 48 12.88 -9.90 -2.25
C ASN A 48 11.77 -8.85 -2.21
N LEU A 49 12.09 -7.55 -2.26
CA LEU A 49 11.08 -6.50 -2.21
C LEU A 49 10.20 -6.55 -3.47
N SER A 50 8.91 -6.27 -3.27
CA SER A 50 8.02 -5.93 -4.38
C SER A 50 8.54 -4.67 -5.07
N SER A 51 8.57 -4.68 -6.39
CA SER A 51 8.98 -3.51 -7.17
C SER A 51 7.89 -2.46 -7.32
N CYS A 52 6.68 -2.73 -6.83
CA CYS A 52 5.54 -1.82 -6.93
C CYS A 52 5.77 -0.52 -6.15
N LYS A 53 5.45 0.61 -6.76
CA LYS A 53 5.35 1.89 -6.06
C LYS A 53 4.25 1.81 -4.99
N SER A 54 4.37 2.63 -3.96
CA SER A 54 3.29 2.75 -2.97
C SER A 54 2.02 3.35 -3.60
N PRO A 55 0.82 3.12 -3.01
CA PRO A 55 -0.42 3.74 -3.50
C PRO A 55 -0.33 5.25 -3.66
N GLN A 56 0.43 5.94 -2.79
CA GLN A 56 0.67 7.38 -2.92
C GLN A 56 1.36 7.70 -4.25
N GLN A 57 2.43 7.01 -4.56
CA GLN A 57 3.23 7.27 -5.77
C GLN A 57 2.49 6.80 -7.03
N MET A 58 1.81 5.66 -6.97
CA MET A 58 0.98 5.20 -8.10
C MET A 58 -0.12 6.20 -8.43
N PHE A 59 -0.77 6.80 -7.41
CA PHE A 59 -1.79 7.82 -7.65
C PHE A 59 -1.20 9.05 -8.34
N GLY A 60 -0.07 9.54 -7.85
CA GLY A 60 0.62 10.68 -8.46
C GLY A 60 1.08 10.38 -9.88
N ALA A 61 1.71 9.23 -10.10
CA ALA A 61 2.13 8.78 -11.42
C ALA A 61 0.96 8.74 -12.41
N LEU A 62 -0.16 8.10 -12.04
CA LEU A 62 -1.36 8.04 -12.90
C LEU A 62 -2.01 9.41 -13.11
N THR A 63 -1.96 10.28 -12.10
CA THR A 63 -2.51 11.64 -12.24
C THR A 63 -1.70 12.46 -13.24
N LYS A 64 -0.37 12.38 -13.17
CA LYS A 64 0.50 13.16 -14.06
C LYS A 64 0.78 12.49 -15.43
N THR A 65 0.36 11.24 -15.60
CA THR A 65 0.44 10.56 -16.91
C THR A 65 -0.94 10.37 -17.53
N TYR A 66 -1.67 9.34 -17.12
CA TYR A 66 -2.97 8.98 -17.68
C TYR A 66 -4.01 10.09 -17.61
N TYR A 67 -4.19 10.69 -16.41
CA TYR A 67 -5.20 11.73 -16.23
C TYR A 67 -4.82 13.01 -16.99
N ALA A 68 -3.55 13.42 -16.93
CA ALA A 68 -3.05 14.58 -17.67
C ALA A 68 -3.28 14.42 -19.19
N GLU A 69 -2.90 13.27 -19.76
CA GLU A 69 -3.10 12.96 -21.18
C GLU A 69 -4.60 12.99 -21.54
N LYS A 70 -5.44 12.33 -20.74
CA LYS A 70 -6.88 12.24 -20.98
C LYS A 70 -7.59 13.58 -20.93
N MET A 71 -7.13 14.49 -20.08
CA MET A 71 -7.71 15.83 -19.93
C MET A 71 -7.03 16.89 -20.82
N GLY A 72 -5.97 16.51 -21.53
CA GLY A 72 -5.19 17.45 -22.36
C GLY A 72 -4.45 18.50 -21.52
N LEU A 73 -4.02 18.13 -20.31
CA LEU A 73 -3.30 19.01 -19.38
C LEU A 73 -1.79 18.76 -19.48
N ASP A 74 -1.00 19.82 -19.27
CA ASP A 74 0.43 19.67 -19.04
C ASP A 74 0.68 19.12 -17.63
N PRO A 75 1.42 18.01 -17.45
CA PRO A 75 1.74 17.50 -16.12
C PRO A 75 2.46 18.50 -15.21
N HIS A 76 3.14 19.51 -15.77
CA HIS A 76 3.76 20.61 -15.00
C HIS A 76 2.73 21.53 -14.32
N ASP A 77 1.52 21.62 -14.87
CA ASP A 77 0.45 22.45 -14.32
C ASP A 77 -0.36 21.71 -13.24
N ILE A 78 -0.08 20.43 -13.01
CA ILE A 78 -0.76 19.61 -12.01
C ILE A 78 0.05 19.58 -10.71
N VAL A 79 -0.55 20.03 -9.62
CA VAL A 79 0.03 19.90 -8.27
C VAL A 79 -0.65 18.74 -7.53
N CYS A 80 0.07 17.65 -7.33
CA CYS A 80 -0.41 16.48 -6.60
C CYS A 80 -0.05 16.61 -5.12
N VAL A 81 -1.07 16.72 -4.26
CA VAL A 81 -0.90 16.81 -2.79
C VAL A 81 -1.41 15.54 -2.13
N SER A 82 -0.55 14.83 -1.43
CA SER A 82 -0.96 13.66 -0.64
C SER A 82 -1.23 14.02 0.82
N VAL A 83 -2.28 13.43 1.38
CA VAL A 83 -2.61 13.52 2.81
C VAL A 83 -2.47 12.14 3.42
N MET A 84 -1.47 11.97 4.30
CA MET A 84 -1.07 10.66 4.80
C MET A 84 -1.02 10.60 6.33
N PRO A 85 -1.38 9.46 6.95
CA PRO A 85 -1.18 9.23 8.37
C PRO A 85 0.31 8.97 8.72
N CYS A 86 1.23 9.37 7.85
CA CYS A 86 2.63 8.99 7.85
C CYS A 86 3.54 10.20 7.66
N THR A 87 4.62 10.33 8.44
CA THR A 87 5.63 11.37 8.26
C THR A 87 6.70 10.98 7.23
N ALA A 88 6.96 9.67 7.07
CA ALA A 88 7.98 9.17 6.15
C ALA A 88 7.55 9.28 4.66
N LYS A 89 6.27 9.48 4.37
CA LYS A 89 5.79 9.78 3.02
C LYS A 89 6.37 11.09 2.45
N LYS A 90 6.75 12.03 3.31
CA LYS A 90 7.51 13.24 2.92
C LYS A 90 8.91 12.90 2.40
N PHE A 91 9.52 11.84 2.89
CA PHE A 91 10.79 11.34 2.37
C PHE A 91 10.59 10.57 1.05
N GLU A 92 9.52 9.80 0.93
CA GLU A 92 9.25 8.98 -0.24
C GLU A 92 9.09 9.82 -1.52
N ILE A 93 8.42 10.97 -1.45
CA ILE A 93 8.21 11.85 -2.63
C ILE A 93 9.51 12.42 -3.21
N GLY A 94 10.60 12.41 -2.46
CA GLY A 94 11.92 12.86 -2.90
C GLY A 94 12.88 11.73 -3.24
N ARG A 95 12.40 10.49 -3.42
CA ARG A 95 13.22 9.39 -3.92
C ARG A 95 13.46 9.54 -5.41
N ASP A 96 14.60 9.03 -5.87
CA ASP A 96 14.88 8.87 -7.30
C ASP A 96 13.77 8.00 -7.94
N ASP A 97 13.53 8.12 -9.22
CA ASP A 97 12.53 7.36 -9.99
C ASP A 97 11.03 7.60 -9.63
N MET A 98 10.71 8.56 -8.79
CA MET A 98 9.32 8.98 -8.50
C MET A 98 8.87 10.12 -9.44
N SER A 99 9.04 9.92 -10.75
CA SER A 99 8.81 10.92 -11.80
C SER A 99 8.37 10.25 -13.12
N ALA A 100 7.26 9.52 -13.08
CA ALA A 100 6.76 8.73 -14.22
C ALA A 100 6.39 9.57 -15.47
N ALA A 101 6.04 10.84 -15.27
CA ALA A 101 5.68 11.75 -16.38
C ALA A 101 6.90 12.38 -17.09
N GLY A 102 8.11 12.18 -16.56
CA GLY A 102 9.36 12.68 -17.11
C GLY A 102 10.28 13.31 -16.07
N ASP A 103 11.49 13.63 -16.50
CA ASP A 103 12.49 14.23 -15.62
C ASP A 103 12.00 15.56 -15.03
N ASN A 104 12.23 15.75 -13.73
CA ASN A 104 11.81 16.92 -12.96
C ASN A 104 10.28 17.11 -12.79
N ILE A 105 9.48 16.11 -13.11
CA ILE A 105 8.04 16.09 -12.84
C ILE A 105 7.78 15.06 -11.75
N PRO A 106 7.81 15.41 -10.45
CA PRO A 106 7.60 14.43 -9.39
C PRO A 106 6.18 13.87 -9.45
N ASP A 107 6.02 12.57 -9.18
CA ASP A 107 4.69 11.93 -9.12
C ASP A 107 3.80 12.63 -8.09
N VAL A 108 4.37 12.98 -6.93
CA VAL A 108 3.68 13.73 -5.87
C VAL A 108 4.53 14.94 -5.48
N ASP A 109 3.95 16.14 -5.55
CA ASP A 109 4.68 17.38 -5.29
C ASP A 109 4.79 17.68 -3.79
N ILE A 110 3.71 17.44 -3.04
CA ILE A 110 3.61 17.79 -1.62
C ILE A 110 3.00 16.62 -0.85
N SER A 111 3.60 16.26 0.29
CA SER A 111 3.01 15.32 1.23
C SER A 111 2.78 15.99 2.58
N ILE A 112 1.54 16.02 3.03
CA ILE A 112 1.15 16.51 4.35
C ILE A 112 0.57 15.37 5.19
N THR A 113 0.68 15.50 6.50
CA THR A 113 0.09 14.53 7.42
C THR A 113 -1.39 14.85 7.69
N THR A 114 -2.16 13.84 8.08
CA THR A 114 -3.56 14.03 8.54
C THR A 114 -3.65 15.11 9.63
N ARG A 115 -2.67 15.15 10.53
CA ARG A 115 -2.58 16.17 11.59
C ARG A 115 -2.30 17.57 11.05
N GLU A 116 -1.46 17.69 10.02
CA GLU A 116 -1.19 18.97 9.36
C GLU A 116 -2.42 19.49 8.61
N LEU A 117 -3.15 18.61 7.92
CA LEU A 117 -4.42 18.97 7.29
C LEU A 117 -5.43 19.50 8.32
N GLY A 118 -5.59 18.81 9.45
CA GLY A 118 -6.47 19.29 10.52
C GLY A 118 -6.11 20.71 10.99
N ARG A 119 -4.80 21.00 11.15
CA ARG A 119 -4.34 22.35 11.50
C ARG A 119 -4.56 23.38 10.38
N MET A 120 -4.47 22.97 9.12
CA MET A 120 -4.76 23.86 7.99
C MET A 120 -6.24 24.25 7.97
N ILE A 121 -7.14 23.29 8.16
CA ILE A 121 -8.59 23.50 8.26
C ILE A 121 -8.90 24.50 9.40
N GLU A 122 -8.34 24.27 10.58
CA GLU A 122 -8.51 25.13 11.74
C GLU A 122 -7.99 26.56 11.47
N ARG A 123 -6.78 26.71 10.92
CA ARG A 123 -6.17 28.02 10.59
C ARG A 123 -6.93 28.77 9.48
N ALA A 124 -7.55 28.05 8.56
CA ALA A 124 -8.41 28.66 7.54
C ALA A 124 -9.77 29.13 8.09
N GLY A 125 -10.07 28.86 9.36
CA GLY A 125 -11.32 29.21 9.99
C GLY A 125 -12.52 28.39 9.49
N ILE A 126 -12.26 27.23 8.86
CA ILE A 126 -13.28 26.34 8.33
C ILE A 126 -13.92 25.59 9.50
N LYS A 127 -15.24 25.72 9.66
CA LYS A 127 -16.03 24.98 10.63
C LYS A 127 -16.38 23.60 10.07
N PHE A 128 -15.41 22.68 10.13
CA PHE A 128 -15.47 21.38 9.46
C PHE A 128 -16.74 20.59 9.77
N THR A 129 -17.23 20.65 11.00
CA THR A 129 -18.44 19.93 11.43
C THR A 129 -19.76 20.56 10.96
N GLU A 130 -19.71 21.76 10.37
CA GLU A 130 -20.87 22.48 9.83
C GLU A 130 -20.92 22.40 8.28
N LEU A 131 -19.92 21.75 7.65
CA LEU A 131 -19.91 21.56 6.19
C LEU A 131 -20.97 20.53 5.77
N PRO A 132 -21.62 20.72 4.63
CA PRO A 132 -22.47 19.68 4.04
C PRO A 132 -21.61 18.50 3.56
N ASP A 133 -22.21 17.32 3.50
CA ASP A 133 -21.59 16.17 2.86
C ASP A 133 -21.57 16.40 1.34
N GLU A 134 -20.42 16.11 0.73
CA GLU A 134 -20.21 16.18 -0.72
C GLU A 134 -19.43 14.95 -1.20
N ASP A 135 -19.65 14.57 -2.45
CA ASP A 135 -18.89 13.52 -3.10
C ASP A 135 -17.52 14.04 -3.57
N PHE A 136 -16.55 13.12 -3.71
CA PHE A 136 -15.28 13.44 -4.34
C PHE A 136 -15.44 13.66 -5.85
N ASP A 137 -14.59 14.52 -6.40
CA ASP A 137 -14.48 14.66 -7.86
C ASP A 137 -14.13 13.31 -8.51
N PRO A 138 -14.77 12.93 -9.62
CA PRO A 138 -14.62 11.59 -10.21
C PRO A 138 -13.32 11.40 -11.01
N ALA A 139 -12.22 12.05 -10.61
CA ALA A 139 -10.97 12.08 -11.37
C ALA A 139 -10.37 10.68 -11.60
N LEU A 140 -10.26 9.87 -10.57
CA LEU A 140 -9.76 8.48 -10.64
C LEU A 140 -10.69 7.49 -9.93
N GLY A 141 -11.97 7.83 -9.83
CA GLY A 141 -13.08 6.96 -9.54
C GLY A 141 -13.15 6.40 -8.14
N GLU A 142 -13.95 5.35 -7.99
CA GLU A 142 -14.27 4.70 -6.73
C GLU A 142 -13.15 3.78 -6.24
N SER A 143 -13.05 3.63 -4.93
CA SER A 143 -12.16 2.67 -4.29
C SER A 143 -12.93 1.43 -3.83
N THR A 144 -12.26 0.28 -3.86
CA THR A 144 -12.81 -0.97 -3.33
C THR A 144 -12.60 -1.09 -1.82
N GLY A 145 -13.25 -2.08 -1.20
CA GLY A 145 -12.98 -2.45 0.19
C GLY A 145 -11.54 -2.93 0.39
N ALA A 146 -10.96 -3.65 -0.59
CA ALA A 146 -9.55 -4.06 -0.56
C ALA A 146 -8.61 -2.86 -0.43
N ALA A 147 -8.88 -1.76 -1.13
CA ALA A 147 -8.10 -0.54 -1.00
C ALA A 147 -8.25 0.15 0.37
N THR A 148 -9.43 0.03 0.97
CA THR A 148 -9.73 0.67 2.26
C THR A 148 -8.92 0.03 3.41
N ILE A 149 -8.79 -1.29 3.43
CA ILE A 149 -8.12 -2.02 4.53
C ILE A 149 -6.60 -1.88 4.56
N PHE A 150 -5.96 -1.28 3.57
CA PHE A 150 -4.50 -1.03 3.53
C PHE A 150 -3.96 -0.31 4.77
N GLY A 151 -4.79 0.48 5.44
CA GLY A 151 -4.39 1.22 6.64
C GLY A 151 -4.10 0.34 7.86
N ALA A 152 -4.64 -0.87 7.90
CA ALA A 152 -4.44 -1.83 8.99
C ALA A 152 -3.35 -2.84 8.65
N THR A 153 -2.57 -3.29 9.66
CA THR A 153 -1.61 -4.38 9.47
C THR A 153 -2.32 -5.67 9.10
N GLY A 154 -1.89 -6.32 8.03
CA GLY A 154 -2.54 -7.47 7.41
C GLY A 154 -3.53 -7.10 6.29
N GLY A 155 -3.87 -5.81 6.15
CA GLY A 155 -4.83 -5.38 5.15
C GLY A 155 -4.28 -5.47 3.72
N VAL A 156 -3.00 -5.22 3.50
CA VAL A 156 -2.35 -5.41 2.20
C VAL A 156 -2.29 -6.89 1.85
N MET A 157 -1.88 -7.73 2.81
CA MET A 157 -1.86 -9.19 2.66
C MET A 157 -3.24 -9.72 2.30
N GLU A 158 -4.28 -9.32 3.04
CA GLU A 158 -5.64 -9.76 2.77
C GLU A 158 -6.13 -9.29 1.39
N ALA A 159 -5.89 -8.03 1.03
CA ALA A 159 -6.24 -7.51 -0.29
C ALA A 159 -5.52 -8.25 -1.43
N ALA A 160 -4.24 -8.58 -1.24
CA ALA A 160 -3.46 -9.36 -2.20
C ALA A 160 -3.98 -10.79 -2.33
N LEU A 161 -4.30 -11.46 -1.20
CA LEU A 161 -4.86 -12.82 -1.21
C LEU A 161 -6.21 -12.86 -1.93
N ARG A 162 -7.10 -11.88 -1.70
CA ARG A 162 -8.40 -11.78 -2.43
C ARG A 162 -8.21 -11.79 -3.94
N THR A 163 -7.18 -11.15 -4.45
CA THR A 163 -6.90 -11.06 -5.89
C THR A 163 -6.07 -12.25 -6.38
N ALA A 164 -4.99 -12.62 -5.68
CA ALA A 164 -4.08 -13.68 -6.10
C ALA A 164 -4.77 -15.05 -6.17
N VAL A 165 -5.66 -15.37 -5.23
CA VAL A 165 -6.42 -16.64 -5.25
C VAL A 165 -7.24 -16.75 -6.54
N GLU A 166 -7.97 -15.70 -6.91
CA GLU A 166 -8.77 -15.72 -8.16
C GLU A 166 -7.89 -15.76 -9.42
N LEU A 167 -6.74 -15.07 -9.42
CA LEU A 167 -5.79 -15.12 -10.55
C LEU A 167 -5.15 -16.50 -10.73
N VAL A 168 -4.98 -17.26 -9.64
CA VAL A 168 -4.37 -18.59 -9.68
C VAL A 168 -5.40 -19.67 -10.02
N THR A 169 -6.56 -19.60 -9.38
CA THR A 169 -7.60 -20.64 -9.51
C THR A 169 -8.54 -20.43 -10.70
N GLY A 170 -8.74 -19.19 -11.13
CA GLY A 170 -9.78 -18.80 -12.08
C GLY A 170 -11.19 -18.88 -11.50
N GLU A 171 -11.34 -19.15 -10.20
CA GLU A 171 -12.61 -19.29 -9.52
C GLU A 171 -12.91 -18.07 -8.65
N THR A 172 -14.14 -17.60 -8.63
CA THR A 172 -14.56 -16.46 -7.82
C THR A 172 -14.67 -16.85 -6.36
N LEU A 173 -14.00 -16.09 -5.48
CA LEU A 173 -14.11 -16.24 -4.03
C LEU A 173 -15.48 -15.80 -3.54
N GLU A 174 -16.21 -16.73 -2.89
CA GLU A 174 -17.46 -16.41 -2.19
C GLU A 174 -17.23 -15.70 -0.86
N LYS A 175 -16.13 -16.06 -0.16
CA LYS A 175 -15.70 -15.44 1.09
C LYS A 175 -14.36 -14.76 0.89
N VAL A 176 -14.32 -13.47 1.18
CA VAL A 176 -13.14 -12.62 0.93
C VAL A 176 -12.37 -12.28 2.22
N GLU A 177 -12.82 -12.76 3.36
CA GLU A 177 -12.21 -12.52 4.66
C GLU A 177 -11.10 -13.54 4.96
N PHE A 178 -9.88 -13.04 5.17
CA PHE A 178 -8.74 -13.83 5.63
C PHE A 178 -8.41 -13.43 7.08
N HIS A 179 -9.19 -13.95 8.03
CA HIS A 179 -9.14 -13.54 9.44
C HIS A 179 -7.79 -13.78 10.10
N ASP A 180 -7.03 -14.80 9.69
CA ASP A 180 -5.74 -15.15 10.30
C ASP A 180 -4.67 -14.06 10.13
N VAL A 181 -4.79 -13.21 9.11
CA VAL A 181 -3.89 -12.09 8.87
C VAL A 181 -4.40 -10.77 9.44
N ARG A 182 -5.64 -10.73 9.99
CA ARG A 182 -6.21 -9.55 10.67
C ARG A 182 -5.70 -9.42 12.11
N GLY A 183 -6.00 -8.29 12.74
CA GLY A 183 -5.68 -8.01 14.13
C GLY A 183 -4.46 -7.12 14.30
N THR A 184 -4.16 -6.76 15.56
CA THR A 184 -3.10 -5.80 15.93
C THR A 184 -1.83 -6.45 16.46
N ASP A 185 -1.75 -7.78 16.45
CA ASP A 185 -0.56 -8.51 16.83
C ASP A 185 0.65 -8.14 15.98
N GLY A 186 1.80 -8.09 16.60
CA GLY A 186 3.02 -7.61 15.96
C GLY A 186 3.53 -8.52 14.84
N ILE A 187 3.32 -9.84 14.97
CA ILE A 187 3.62 -10.87 13.96
C ILE A 187 2.42 -11.79 13.87
N LYS A 188 1.99 -12.11 12.65
CA LYS A 188 0.92 -13.05 12.33
C LYS A 188 1.40 -13.95 11.20
N GLU A 189 1.12 -15.23 11.31
CA GLU A 189 1.50 -16.25 10.33
C GLU A 189 0.27 -17.05 9.95
N ALA A 190 0.14 -17.36 8.68
CA ALA A 190 -0.94 -18.21 8.16
C ALA A 190 -0.44 -19.04 6.98
N SER A 191 -1.15 -20.13 6.71
CA SER A 191 -0.91 -20.96 5.53
C SER A 191 -2.24 -21.20 4.80
N TYR A 192 -2.21 -21.12 3.49
CA TYR A 192 -3.37 -21.27 2.62
C TYR A 192 -3.09 -22.23 1.47
N ASP A 193 -4.03 -23.13 1.19
CA ASP A 193 -3.99 -23.96 0.01
C ASP A 193 -4.78 -23.31 -1.11
N VAL A 194 -4.10 -22.91 -2.20
CA VAL A 194 -4.65 -22.13 -3.29
C VAL A 194 -4.28 -22.77 -4.62
N GLY A 195 -5.27 -23.31 -5.33
CA GLY A 195 -5.05 -23.87 -6.67
C GLY A 195 -3.98 -24.95 -6.73
N GLY A 196 -3.84 -25.75 -5.65
CA GLY A 196 -2.82 -26.80 -5.53
C GLY A 196 -1.45 -26.28 -5.04
N LEU A 197 -1.33 -25.01 -4.74
CA LEU A 197 -0.14 -24.39 -4.10
C LEU A 197 -0.38 -24.25 -2.61
N HIS A 198 0.61 -24.63 -1.80
CA HIS A 198 0.63 -24.37 -0.36
C HIS A 198 1.44 -23.09 -0.11
N LEU A 199 0.75 -22.02 0.33
CA LEU A 199 1.33 -20.70 0.54
C LEU A 199 1.49 -20.41 2.03
N ASN A 200 2.70 -20.12 2.45
CA ASN A 200 3.01 -19.65 3.79
C ASN A 200 3.19 -18.14 3.78
N VAL A 201 2.37 -17.44 4.55
CA VAL A 201 2.37 -15.97 4.59
C VAL A 201 2.70 -15.44 5.99
N CYS A 202 3.33 -14.28 6.05
CA CYS A 202 3.64 -13.59 7.28
C CYS A 202 3.29 -12.11 7.19
N VAL A 203 2.75 -11.58 8.27
CA VAL A 203 2.49 -10.14 8.44
C VAL A 203 3.23 -9.67 9.67
N ALA A 204 4.09 -8.65 9.55
CA ALA A 204 4.75 -8.07 10.71
C ALA A 204 4.65 -6.54 10.71
N SER A 205 4.37 -5.98 11.89
CA SER A 205 4.28 -4.54 12.12
C SER A 205 5.16 -4.07 13.27
N GLY A 206 5.87 -2.96 13.04
CA GLY A 206 6.94 -2.46 13.89
C GLY A 206 8.29 -3.04 13.47
N LEU A 207 9.33 -2.17 13.33
CA LEU A 207 10.63 -2.57 12.80
C LEU A 207 11.32 -3.69 13.60
N THR A 208 11.11 -3.75 14.92
CA THR A 208 11.62 -4.85 15.76
C THR A 208 11.07 -6.21 15.35
N ASN A 209 9.76 -6.26 15.03
CA ASN A 209 9.12 -7.49 14.59
C ASN A 209 9.56 -7.85 13.15
N CYS A 210 9.67 -6.84 12.28
CA CYS A 210 10.19 -7.03 10.92
C CYS A 210 11.64 -7.60 10.96
N ASP A 211 12.49 -7.06 11.83
CA ASP A 211 13.87 -7.54 12.06
C ASP A 211 13.89 -8.99 12.52
N ALA A 212 13.02 -9.36 13.47
CA ALA A 212 12.92 -10.74 13.96
C ALA A 212 12.52 -11.72 12.85
N VAL A 213 11.50 -11.35 12.03
CA VAL A 213 11.08 -12.18 10.89
C VAL A 213 12.19 -12.33 9.86
N LEU A 214 12.90 -11.22 9.50
CA LEU A 214 14.02 -11.32 8.56
C LEU A 214 15.15 -12.21 9.05
N LYS A 215 15.51 -12.13 10.32
CA LYS A 215 16.53 -13.00 10.92
C LYS A 215 16.12 -14.48 10.83
N ALA A 216 14.86 -14.79 11.13
CA ALA A 216 14.34 -16.15 11.01
C ALA A 216 14.35 -16.67 9.56
N VAL A 217 14.04 -15.81 8.58
CA VAL A 217 14.13 -16.14 7.16
C VAL A 217 15.58 -16.35 6.73
N GLN A 218 16.49 -15.44 7.09
CA GLN A 218 17.91 -15.55 6.71
C GLN A 218 18.63 -16.75 7.35
N SER A 219 18.22 -17.12 8.57
CA SER A 219 18.78 -18.32 9.24
C SER A 219 18.20 -19.64 8.71
N GLY A 220 17.15 -19.60 7.89
CA GLY A 220 16.44 -20.78 7.44
C GLY A 220 15.49 -21.40 8.48
N GLU A 221 15.28 -20.73 9.62
CA GLU A 221 14.35 -21.18 10.66
C GLU A 221 12.89 -21.10 10.19
N LYS A 222 12.57 -20.08 9.40
CA LYS A 222 11.23 -19.85 8.85
C LYS A 222 11.28 -19.74 7.34
N HIS A 223 10.25 -20.25 6.71
CA HIS A 223 10.07 -20.17 5.27
C HIS A 223 8.69 -19.60 4.94
N TYR A 224 8.67 -18.52 4.18
CA TYR A 224 7.44 -17.87 3.70
C TYR A 224 7.52 -17.66 2.18
N ASP A 225 6.36 -17.57 1.56
CA ASP A 225 6.23 -17.23 0.14
C ASP A 225 5.92 -15.74 -0.03
N PHE A 226 5.10 -15.18 0.87
CA PHE A 226 4.70 -13.78 0.83
C PHE A 226 4.72 -13.16 2.23
N ILE A 227 5.32 -11.97 2.35
CA ILE A 227 5.46 -11.23 3.62
C ILE A 227 4.94 -9.81 3.46
N GLU A 228 4.09 -9.35 4.37
CA GLU A 228 3.74 -7.94 4.53
C GLU A 228 4.54 -7.34 5.69
N PHE A 229 5.25 -6.22 5.44
CA PHE A 229 5.92 -5.45 6.47
C PHE A 229 5.36 -4.03 6.60
N MET A 230 5.07 -3.63 7.83
CA MET A 230 4.68 -2.27 8.21
C MET A 230 5.66 -1.71 9.24
N ALA A 231 6.24 -0.51 9.01
CA ALA A 231 7.14 0.11 9.99
C ALA A 231 6.43 0.53 11.28
N CYS A 232 5.17 0.92 11.21
CA CYS A 232 4.38 1.35 12.37
C CYS A 232 3.66 0.16 13.01
N PRO A 233 3.74 -0.04 14.35
CA PRO A 233 2.96 -1.06 15.02
C PRO A 233 1.45 -0.88 14.79
N GLY A 234 0.80 -1.92 14.26
CA GLY A 234 -0.62 -1.90 13.90
C GLY A 234 -0.93 -1.33 12.52
N GLY A 235 0.08 -0.86 11.77
CA GLY A 235 -0.08 -0.31 10.43
C GLY A 235 -0.23 1.21 10.38
N CYS A 236 -0.69 1.73 9.24
CA CYS A 236 -0.85 3.17 8.98
C CYS A 236 -1.89 3.84 9.89
N VAL A 237 -2.87 3.10 10.39
CA VAL A 237 -3.83 3.58 11.39
C VAL A 237 -3.17 4.14 12.66
N ASN A 238 -1.93 3.71 12.93
CA ASN A 238 -1.09 4.18 14.04
C ASN A 238 0.14 4.95 13.55
N GLY A 239 0.10 5.47 12.34
CA GLY A 239 1.21 6.21 11.74
C GLY A 239 1.54 7.51 12.47
N GLY A 240 2.81 7.96 12.35
CA GLY A 240 3.31 9.16 13.02
C GLY A 240 2.66 10.48 12.58
N GLY A 241 1.87 10.47 11.50
CA GLY A 241 1.09 11.61 11.02
C GLY A 241 -0.36 11.66 11.54
N GLN A 242 -0.80 10.64 12.28
CA GLN A 242 -2.14 10.62 12.87
C GLN A 242 -2.28 11.66 13.99
N PRO A 243 -3.51 12.17 14.24
CA PRO A 243 -3.81 13.02 15.39
C PRO A 243 -3.45 12.32 16.70
N THR A 244 -2.79 13.07 17.58
CA THR A 244 -2.44 12.59 18.93
C THR A 244 -3.63 12.71 19.85
N GLN A 245 -3.81 11.70 20.71
CA GLN A 245 -4.83 11.71 21.74
C GLN A 245 -4.21 11.98 23.11
N PRO A 246 -4.91 12.63 24.05
CA PRO A 246 -4.43 12.83 25.40
C PRO A 246 -4.19 11.49 26.13
N ALA A 247 -3.31 11.51 27.13
CA ALA A 247 -2.96 10.30 27.89
C ALA A 247 -4.19 9.63 28.53
N SER A 248 -5.18 10.41 28.96
CA SER A 248 -6.46 9.91 29.48
C SER A 248 -7.26 9.03 28.50
N VAL A 249 -7.04 9.20 27.20
CA VAL A 249 -7.66 8.36 26.17
C VAL A 249 -6.74 7.21 25.79
N ARG A 250 -5.51 7.52 25.36
CA ARG A 250 -4.60 6.51 24.78
C ARG A 250 -4.14 5.44 25.77
N ASN A 251 -4.17 5.72 27.10
CA ASN A 251 -3.77 4.73 28.12
C ASN A 251 -4.87 3.71 28.43
N PHE A 252 -6.12 3.99 28.03
CA PHE A 252 -7.28 3.14 28.35
C PHE A 252 -8.04 2.68 27.12
N THR A 253 -7.59 3.06 25.90
CA THR A 253 -8.26 2.75 24.66
C THR A 253 -7.26 2.23 23.64
N ASP A 254 -7.52 1.07 23.08
CA ASP A 254 -6.75 0.59 21.93
C ASP A 254 -7.17 1.32 20.65
N LEU A 255 -6.50 2.44 20.41
CA LEU A 255 -6.75 3.29 19.24
C LEU A 255 -6.45 2.58 17.91
N LYS A 256 -5.51 1.62 17.91
CA LYS A 256 -5.17 0.86 16.70
C LYS A 256 -6.33 -0.04 16.29
N ALA A 257 -6.83 -0.79 17.27
CA ALA A 257 -7.96 -1.68 17.04
C ALA A 257 -9.22 -0.92 16.61
N LEU A 258 -9.54 0.21 17.25
CA LEU A 258 -10.69 1.04 16.87
C LEU A 258 -10.58 1.61 15.45
N ARG A 259 -9.42 2.11 15.09
CA ARG A 259 -9.18 2.66 13.75
C ARG A 259 -9.19 1.56 12.68
N ALA A 260 -8.61 0.39 12.97
CA ALA A 260 -8.67 -0.76 12.07
C ALA A 260 -10.11 -1.24 11.88
N ALA A 261 -10.89 -1.34 12.96
CA ALA A 261 -12.30 -1.72 12.91
C ALA A 261 -13.13 -0.78 12.02
N ALA A 262 -12.84 0.53 12.03
CA ALA A 262 -13.49 1.48 11.13
C ALA A 262 -13.20 1.19 9.65
N LEU A 263 -11.95 0.84 9.31
CA LEU A 263 -11.58 0.48 7.94
C LEU A 263 -12.24 -0.83 7.49
N TYR A 264 -12.26 -1.85 8.35
CA TYR A 264 -12.94 -3.11 8.03
C TYR A 264 -14.45 -2.93 7.94
N GLY A 265 -15.06 -2.09 8.77
CA GLY A 265 -16.49 -1.76 8.67
C GLY A 265 -16.83 -1.04 7.36
N GLU A 266 -15.94 -0.19 6.87
CA GLU A 266 -16.10 0.43 5.55
C GLU A 266 -15.92 -0.60 4.42
N ASP A 267 -14.95 -1.52 4.51
CA ASP A 267 -14.79 -2.62 3.56
C ASP A 267 -16.06 -3.48 3.47
N ASP A 268 -16.62 -3.85 4.64
CA ASP A 268 -17.84 -4.66 4.70
C ASP A 268 -19.07 -3.97 4.06
N ALA A 269 -19.10 -2.63 4.09
CA ALA A 269 -20.17 -1.84 3.49
C ALA A 269 -19.99 -1.59 1.99
N LYS A 270 -18.80 -1.85 1.42
CA LYS A 270 -18.53 -1.63 -0.02
C LYS A 270 -19.15 -2.73 -0.88
N ALA A 271 -19.77 -2.32 -2.00
CA ALA A 271 -20.30 -3.24 -3.00
C ALA A 271 -19.18 -4.02 -3.72
N ILE A 272 -18.00 -3.40 -3.90
CA ILE A 272 -16.83 -4.01 -4.52
C ILE A 272 -15.74 -4.12 -3.46
N ARG A 273 -15.35 -5.36 -3.14
CA ARG A 273 -14.39 -5.68 -2.08
C ARG A 273 -13.06 -6.24 -2.59
N LYS A 274 -12.92 -6.44 -3.90
CA LYS A 274 -11.73 -6.97 -4.55
C LYS A 274 -11.17 -5.96 -5.54
N SER A 275 -9.86 -5.77 -5.54
CA SER A 275 -9.20 -4.75 -6.35
C SER A 275 -9.35 -4.98 -7.85
N HIS A 276 -9.23 -6.24 -8.31
CA HIS A 276 -9.38 -6.60 -9.72
C HIS A 276 -10.81 -6.47 -10.26
N GLU A 277 -11.80 -6.29 -9.40
CA GLU A 277 -13.19 -6.01 -9.81
C GLU A 277 -13.45 -4.51 -10.04
N ASN A 278 -12.56 -3.62 -9.62
CA ASN A 278 -12.71 -2.18 -9.79
C ASN A 278 -12.87 -1.79 -11.28
N PRO A 279 -14.01 -1.19 -11.68
CA PRO A 279 -14.26 -0.84 -13.08
C PRO A 279 -13.27 0.18 -13.63
N LEU A 280 -12.84 1.14 -12.80
CA LEU A 280 -11.87 2.13 -13.21
C LEU A 280 -10.50 1.49 -13.47
N LEU A 281 -10.05 0.60 -12.59
CA LEU A 281 -8.80 -0.13 -12.78
C LEU A 281 -8.81 -0.86 -14.13
N LYS A 282 -9.86 -1.63 -14.41
CA LYS A 282 -10.03 -2.32 -15.70
C LYS A 282 -9.96 -1.37 -16.88
N LYS A 283 -10.61 -0.22 -16.77
CA LYS A 283 -10.61 0.81 -17.81
C LYS A 283 -9.22 1.39 -18.04
N VAL A 284 -8.49 1.75 -16.98
CA VAL A 284 -7.14 2.34 -17.11
C VAL A 284 -6.16 1.34 -17.73
N TYR A 285 -6.23 0.06 -17.37
CA TYR A 285 -5.43 -0.96 -18.04
C TYR A 285 -5.80 -1.10 -19.52
N ALA A 286 -7.08 -1.18 -19.86
CA ALA A 286 -7.53 -1.34 -21.24
C ALA A 286 -7.20 -0.15 -22.13
N GLU A 287 -7.29 1.09 -21.61
CA GLU A 287 -7.09 2.32 -22.38
C GLU A 287 -5.63 2.80 -22.42
N TYR A 288 -4.84 2.46 -21.38
CA TYR A 288 -3.56 3.14 -21.17
C TYR A 288 -2.39 2.25 -20.77
N LEU A 289 -2.53 1.47 -19.68
CA LEU A 289 -1.41 0.70 -19.12
C LEU A 289 -1.12 -0.61 -19.89
N GLY A 290 -2.11 -1.17 -20.58
CA GLY A 290 -2.04 -2.48 -21.22
C GLY A 290 -2.45 -3.58 -20.25
N GLU A 291 -1.52 -4.42 -19.86
CA GLU A 291 -1.75 -5.52 -18.92
C GLU A 291 -0.96 -5.32 -17.61
N PRO A 292 -1.44 -5.86 -16.48
CA PRO A 292 -0.68 -5.84 -15.23
C PRO A 292 0.68 -6.51 -15.38
N GLY A 293 1.73 -5.88 -14.83
CA GLY A 293 3.11 -6.32 -15.01
C GLY A 293 3.66 -6.10 -16.43
N GLY A 294 2.88 -5.52 -17.35
CA GLY A 294 3.30 -5.20 -18.71
C GLY A 294 4.29 -4.03 -18.76
N HIS A 295 4.96 -3.84 -19.90
CA HIS A 295 6.03 -2.87 -20.03
C HIS A 295 5.64 -1.43 -19.60
N LYS A 296 4.46 -0.94 -20.03
CA LYS A 296 4.01 0.42 -19.70
C LYS A 296 3.58 0.53 -18.23
N ALA A 297 2.89 -0.49 -17.71
CA ALA A 297 2.51 -0.56 -16.29
C ALA A 297 3.79 -0.58 -15.42
N HIS A 298 4.77 -1.40 -15.76
CA HIS A 298 6.04 -1.47 -15.05
C HIS A 298 6.80 -0.13 -15.07
N HIS A 299 6.86 0.56 -16.22
CA HIS A 299 7.52 1.86 -16.32
C HIS A 299 6.88 2.94 -15.42
N ILE A 300 5.55 2.94 -15.29
CA ILE A 300 4.81 3.99 -14.57
C ILE A 300 4.63 3.64 -13.09
N LEU A 301 4.34 2.37 -12.78
CA LEU A 301 3.85 1.95 -11.46
C LEU A 301 4.91 1.23 -10.60
N HIS A 302 6.11 0.97 -11.15
CA HIS A 302 7.15 0.29 -10.40
C HIS A 302 8.33 1.22 -10.09
N THR A 303 9.18 0.77 -9.19
CA THR A 303 10.35 1.49 -8.67
C THR A 303 11.51 0.53 -8.42
N SER A 304 12.67 1.06 -8.12
CA SER A 304 13.86 0.32 -7.75
C SER A 304 14.33 0.69 -6.35
N TYR A 305 15.16 -0.16 -5.77
CA TYR A 305 15.75 0.05 -4.46
C TYR A 305 17.25 -0.07 -4.52
N VAL A 306 17.96 0.69 -3.68
CA VAL A 306 19.41 0.75 -3.65
C VAL A 306 19.94 0.53 -2.25
N ALA A 307 21.05 -0.22 -2.14
CA ALA A 307 21.76 -0.37 -0.88
C ALA A 307 22.25 1.01 -0.40
N ARG A 308 22.06 1.30 0.89
CA ARG A 308 22.48 2.55 1.52
C ARG A 308 23.54 2.30 2.55
N GLU A 309 24.49 3.21 2.65
CA GLU A 309 25.50 3.17 3.70
C GLU A 309 24.87 3.38 5.09
N LYS A 310 25.38 2.65 6.08
CA LYS A 310 25.07 2.92 7.47
C LYS A 310 25.71 4.25 7.87
N LEU A 311 24.96 5.07 8.57
CA LEU A 311 25.44 6.38 9.01
C LEU A 311 26.52 6.32 10.11
N TYR A 312 26.83 5.11 10.64
CA TYR A 312 27.81 4.87 11.71
C TYR A 312 28.49 3.51 11.54
#